data_fd993ff2b4e4d0e3a78171d534f5843e
#
_entry.id   fd993ff2b4e4d0e3a78171d534f5843e
#
_cell.length_a   1.000
_cell.length_b   1.000
_cell.length_c   1.000
_cell.angle_alpha   90.00
_cell.angle_beta   90.00
_cell.angle_gamma   90.00
#
_symmetry.space_group_name_H-M   'P 1'
#
loop_
_entity.id
_entity.type
_entity.pdbx_description
1 polymer ?
#
loop_
_entity_poly.entity_id
_entity_poly.type
_entity_poly.pdbx_seq_one_letter_code
_entity_poly.pdbx_strand_id
1 'polypeptide(L)'
;MKHFILISLSCLAMACEKIIPEPPAENEILDGPLEGLTPAEQAQFLAGDIAFNDEVFTVKNGLGPLFVATTCGSCHAGDGKGHPFTTLTRFGQTLPNVPPDLSIGGPQLQNRAIPGFTPEQLPDGMPSMRLTPPAVTGLGLLAALADEQILAYVDPDDLDGNGISGVPNYVNPPDYFIPQWFHQEVNGQFIGRFGKKAAAIDLLQQTATAYNQDIGITSTFEPVDAHSGLTIDPEVSDQAIRDVVFYLRTLKAPIQRSPENQQIIQGKALFNQIQCGSCHIPEWTTLSSDIAALSNKTFYPYTDLLLHDMGPDLDEGVTEGSAETYEWRTPPLWGLGLSPNSQGGQYFLMHDGRAGSIDEAILMHGGEAQNSKVQFEALTSTEKQALIKFLESL
;
A
#
# COMPACT_ATOMS: atom_id res chain seq x y z
N MET A 1 57.74 -26.75 -38.71
CA MET A 1 56.81 -26.95 -37.58
C MET A 1 56.84 -25.77 -36.61
N LYS A 2 56.35 -24.58 -36.98
CA LYS A 2 56.28 -23.37 -36.07
C LYS A 2 55.26 -22.32 -36.58
N HIS A 3 54.04 -22.69 -36.99
CA HIS A 3 53.02 -21.72 -37.46
C HIS A 3 51.57 -22.12 -37.16
N PHE A 4 51.29 -22.83 -36.04
CA PHE A 4 49.94 -23.28 -35.73
C PHE A 4 49.39 -22.92 -34.33
N ILE A 5 50.01 -21.93 -33.62
CA ILE A 5 49.55 -21.60 -32.25
C ILE A 5 48.99 -20.16 -32.11
N LEU A 6 48.87 -19.36 -33.18
CA LEU A 6 48.43 -17.96 -33.06
C LEU A 6 46.96 -17.68 -33.42
N ILE A 7 46.17 -18.67 -33.80
CA ILE A 7 44.76 -18.43 -34.21
C ILE A 7 43.74 -18.78 -33.10
N SER A 8 44.17 -19.42 -32.02
CA SER A 8 43.23 -19.87 -30.97
C SER A 8 42.96 -18.82 -29.86
N LEU A 9 43.68 -17.70 -29.82
CA LEU A 9 43.55 -16.69 -28.72
C LEU A 9 42.66 -15.50 -29.07
N SER A 10 42.32 -15.30 -30.36
CA SER A 10 41.48 -14.17 -30.78
C SER A 10 39.97 -14.39 -30.67
N CYS A 11 39.51 -15.63 -30.45
CA CYS A 11 38.07 -15.93 -30.31
C CYS A 11 37.54 -15.83 -28.88
N LEU A 12 38.40 -15.71 -27.86
CA LEU A 12 37.92 -15.58 -26.46
C LEU A 12 37.67 -14.14 -26.03
N ALA A 13 38.08 -13.14 -26.81
CA ALA A 13 37.92 -11.72 -26.43
C ALA A 13 36.57 -11.14 -26.87
N MET A 14 35.75 -11.82 -27.68
CA MET A 14 34.45 -11.33 -28.16
C MET A 14 33.23 -11.90 -27.39
N ALA A 15 33.45 -12.71 -26.37
CA ALA A 15 32.37 -13.34 -25.62
C ALA A 15 31.96 -12.58 -24.32
N CYS A 16 32.61 -11.48 -23.99
CA CYS A 16 32.39 -10.76 -22.71
C CYS A 16 31.51 -9.49 -22.82
N GLU A 17 31.07 -9.11 -24.03
CA GLU A 17 30.29 -7.84 -24.17
C GLU A 17 28.77 -7.97 -23.91
N LYS A 18 28.24 -9.12 -23.52
CA LYS A 18 26.78 -9.31 -23.27
C LYS A 18 26.43 -9.98 -21.93
N ILE A 19 27.20 -9.77 -20.88
CA ILE A 19 26.89 -10.33 -19.55
C ILE A 19 26.30 -9.30 -18.59
N ILE A 20 26.27 -8.01 -18.94
CA ILE A 20 25.55 -7.01 -18.13
C ILE A 20 24.11 -7.02 -18.63
N PRO A 21 23.12 -7.42 -17.80
CA PRO A 21 21.71 -7.30 -18.16
C PRO A 21 21.42 -5.83 -18.50
N GLU A 22 20.63 -5.61 -19.53
CA GLU A 22 20.10 -4.26 -19.77
C GLU A 22 19.29 -3.83 -18.53
N PRO A 23 19.46 -2.57 -18.07
CA PRO A 23 18.63 -2.09 -16.97
C PRO A 23 17.14 -2.19 -17.37
N PRO A 24 16.23 -2.51 -16.43
CA PRO A 24 14.81 -2.54 -16.71
C PRO A 24 14.34 -1.17 -17.23
N ALA A 25 13.32 -1.17 -18.09
CA ALA A 25 12.72 0.07 -18.56
C ALA A 25 12.08 0.81 -17.37
N GLU A 26 11.99 2.15 -17.46
CA GLU A 26 11.48 2.98 -16.38
C GLU A 26 10.06 2.57 -15.92
N ASN A 27 9.23 2.12 -16.83
CA ASN A 27 7.87 1.63 -16.55
C ASN A 27 7.82 0.17 -16.04
N GLU A 28 8.97 -0.45 -15.80
CA GLU A 28 9.09 -1.80 -15.22
C GLU A 28 9.66 -1.76 -13.79
N ILE A 29 9.96 -0.58 -13.27
CA ILE A 29 10.49 -0.38 -11.91
C ILE A 29 9.50 0.39 -11.04
N LEU A 30 9.41 -0.01 -9.77
CA LEU A 30 8.56 0.64 -8.76
C LEU A 30 9.33 1.70 -7.96
N ASP A 31 10.65 1.73 -8.09
CA ASP A 31 11.55 2.60 -7.35
C ASP A 31 11.85 3.92 -8.11
N GLY A 32 12.35 4.92 -7.37
CA GLY A 32 12.86 6.18 -7.87
C GLY A 32 12.06 7.41 -7.45
N PRO A 33 12.73 8.57 -7.41
CA PRO A 33 12.11 9.81 -6.98
C PRO A 33 11.12 10.34 -8.02
N LEU A 34 10.12 11.07 -7.51
CA LEU A 34 9.24 11.90 -8.33
C LEU A 34 10.06 12.96 -9.10
N GLU A 35 9.71 13.21 -10.35
CA GLU A 35 10.35 14.22 -11.15
C GLU A 35 10.10 15.64 -10.60
N GLY A 36 11.13 16.51 -10.67
CA GLY A 36 11.03 17.91 -10.29
C GLY A 36 11.41 18.21 -8.85
N LEU A 37 12.00 17.25 -8.12
CA LEU A 37 12.59 17.50 -6.81
C LEU A 37 13.82 18.40 -6.92
N THR A 38 13.95 19.37 -6.01
CA THR A 38 15.15 20.19 -5.83
C THR A 38 16.33 19.33 -5.32
N PRO A 39 17.59 19.78 -5.44
CA PRO A 39 18.72 19.04 -4.89
C PRO A 39 18.63 18.74 -3.38
N ALA A 40 18.03 19.63 -2.59
CA ALA A 40 17.80 19.41 -1.17
C ALA A 40 16.74 18.31 -0.94
N GLU A 41 15.64 18.34 -1.69
CA GLU A 41 14.60 17.32 -1.65
C GLU A 41 15.11 15.96 -2.14
N GLN A 42 15.98 15.93 -3.17
CA GLN A 42 16.64 14.68 -3.59
C GLN A 42 17.55 14.10 -2.50
N ALA A 43 18.28 14.94 -1.78
CA ALA A 43 19.10 14.50 -0.65
C ALA A 43 18.23 13.93 0.48
N GLN A 44 17.09 14.54 0.77
CA GLN A 44 16.12 14.04 1.76
C GLN A 44 15.45 12.74 1.30
N PHE A 45 15.08 12.64 0.02
CA PHE A 45 14.59 11.40 -0.57
C PHE A 45 15.58 10.23 -0.34
N LEU A 46 16.87 10.43 -0.65
CA LEU A 46 17.89 9.40 -0.44
C LEU A 46 18.11 9.06 1.05
N ALA A 47 17.99 10.04 1.95
CA ALA A 47 18.05 9.75 3.38
C ALA A 47 16.87 8.88 3.84
N GLY A 48 15.68 9.18 3.34
CA GLY A 48 14.47 8.37 3.62
C GLY A 48 14.51 6.99 2.98
N ASP A 49 15.05 6.86 1.77
CA ASP A 49 15.27 5.59 1.08
C ASP A 49 16.18 4.67 1.91
N ILE A 50 17.32 5.17 2.38
CA ILE A 50 18.24 4.44 3.27
C ILE A 50 17.52 4.02 4.56
N ALA A 51 16.77 4.92 5.19
CA ALA A 51 16.06 4.63 6.43
C ALA A 51 14.92 3.59 6.22
N PHE A 52 14.29 3.58 5.06
CA PHE A 52 13.20 2.64 4.73
C PHE A 52 13.72 1.28 4.30
N ASN A 53 14.70 1.24 3.39
CA ASN A 53 15.14 0.00 2.74
C ASN A 53 16.35 -0.66 3.41
N ASP A 54 17.32 0.12 3.95
CA ASP A 54 18.60 -0.38 4.43
C ASP A 54 18.73 -0.42 5.96
N GLU A 55 17.92 0.35 6.70
CA GLU A 55 18.00 0.36 8.16
C GLU A 55 17.43 -0.94 8.74
N VAL A 56 18.26 -1.65 9.50
CA VAL A 56 17.88 -2.88 10.19
C VAL A 56 17.94 -2.68 11.69
N PHE A 57 16.83 -2.85 12.37
CA PHE A 57 16.75 -2.74 13.82
C PHE A 57 17.17 -4.03 14.50
N THR A 58 17.93 -3.88 15.57
CA THR A 58 18.46 -4.93 16.42
C THR A 58 18.31 -4.50 17.89
N VAL A 59 18.54 -5.39 18.83
CA VAL A 59 18.53 -5.05 20.26
C VAL A 59 19.46 -3.87 20.62
N LYS A 60 20.49 -3.63 19.80
CA LYS A 60 21.46 -2.55 20.08
C LYS A 60 20.99 -1.17 19.67
N ASN A 61 20.07 -1.09 18.71
CA ASN A 61 19.54 0.16 18.18
C ASN A 61 18.01 0.26 18.33
N GLY A 62 17.47 -0.37 19.39
CA GLY A 62 16.12 -0.11 19.84
C GLY A 62 15.05 -1.12 19.42
N LEU A 63 15.41 -2.22 18.70
CA LEU A 63 14.39 -3.24 18.39
C LEU A 63 13.64 -3.64 19.66
N GLY A 64 12.34 -3.38 19.66
CA GLY A 64 11.48 -3.53 20.84
C GLY A 64 11.46 -4.93 21.41
N PRO A 65 10.93 -5.16 22.61
CA PRO A 65 10.90 -6.51 23.13
C PRO A 65 10.07 -7.44 22.25
N LEU A 66 8.93 -6.96 21.72
CA LEU A 66 8.11 -7.66 20.73
C LEU A 66 8.06 -6.90 19.41
N PHE A 67 7.94 -7.60 18.30
CA PHE A 67 7.92 -7.01 16.96
C PHE A 67 7.35 -7.99 15.93
N VAL A 68 7.10 -7.50 14.71
CA VAL A 68 6.74 -8.30 13.54
C VAL A 68 7.92 -8.39 12.58
N ALA A 69 8.59 -7.26 12.34
CA ALA A 69 9.68 -7.12 11.38
C ALA A 69 10.82 -6.29 11.97
N THR A 70 11.99 -6.33 11.35
CA THR A 70 13.18 -5.58 11.79
C THR A 70 13.59 -4.47 10.84
N THR A 71 12.86 -4.29 9.72
CA THR A 71 13.09 -3.28 8.69
C THR A 71 11.85 -3.13 7.84
N CYS A 72 11.58 -1.93 7.31
CA CYS A 72 10.44 -1.68 6.40
C CYS A 72 10.60 -2.47 5.10
N GLY A 73 11.79 -2.50 4.51
CA GLY A 73 12.10 -3.23 3.27
C GLY A 73 11.88 -4.74 3.35
N SER A 74 11.84 -5.35 4.56
CA SER A 74 11.53 -6.80 4.69
C SER A 74 10.07 -7.13 4.35
N CYS A 75 9.16 -6.17 4.52
CA CYS A 75 7.74 -6.30 4.19
C CYS A 75 7.39 -5.62 2.87
N HIS A 76 8.08 -4.53 2.51
CA HIS A 76 7.87 -3.73 1.31
C HIS A 76 9.03 -3.87 0.32
N ALA A 77 9.47 -5.09 0.02
CA ALA A 77 10.62 -5.35 -0.84
C ALA A 77 10.49 -4.67 -2.21
N GLY A 78 11.49 -3.84 -2.57
CA GLY A 78 11.51 -3.07 -3.82
C GLY A 78 10.30 -2.13 -3.94
N ASP A 79 9.86 -1.52 -2.83
CA ASP A 79 8.72 -0.59 -2.72
C ASP A 79 7.37 -1.16 -3.19
N GLY A 80 7.37 -2.45 -3.47
CA GLY A 80 6.24 -3.18 -4.01
C GLY A 80 5.31 -3.76 -2.95
N LYS A 81 4.35 -4.53 -3.43
CA LYS A 81 3.40 -5.26 -2.59
C LYS A 81 4.12 -6.41 -1.86
N GLY A 82 3.85 -6.58 -0.57
CA GLY A 82 4.44 -7.62 0.26
C GLY A 82 4.00 -9.03 -0.11
N HIS A 83 4.81 -10.00 0.29
CA HIS A 83 4.54 -11.42 0.13
C HIS A 83 3.67 -11.94 1.30
N PRO A 84 2.84 -12.98 1.15
CA PRO A 84 2.05 -13.56 2.25
C PRO A 84 2.85 -13.97 3.49
N PHE A 85 4.16 -14.24 3.38
CA PHE A 85 5.04 -14.50 4.53
C PHE A 85 5.32 -13.27 5.39
N THR A 86 5.04 -12.07 4.89
CA THR A 86 5.18 -10.81 5.61
C THR A 86 3.83 -10.21 5.99
N THR A 87 2.76 -11.01 5.94
CA THR A 87 1.41 -10.60 6.28
C THR A 87 1.30 -10.29 7.77
N LEU A 88 0.73 -9.14 8.09
CA LEU A 88 0.41 -8.71 9.44
C LEU A 88 -0.90 -9.35 9.91
N THR A 89 -1.07 -9.48 11.23
CA THR A 89 -2.33 -9.93 11.83
C THR A 89 -2.85 -8.83 12.75
N ARG A 90 -4.07 -8.35 12.48
CA ARG A 90 -4.77 -7.35 13.32
C ARG A 90 -5.91 -8.03 14.08
N PHE A 91 -6.14 -7.60 15.32
CA PHE A 91 -7.21 -8.14 16.18
C PHE A 91 -7.62 -7.13 17.25
N GLY A 92 -8.64 -7.46 18.04
CA GLY A 92 -9.01 -6.69 19.22
C GLY A 92 -10.02 -5.57 19.00
N GLN A 93 -10.23 -5.10 17.75
CA GLN A 93 -11.30 -4.17 17.42
C GLN A 93 -12.35 -4.87 16.55
N THR A 94 -13.56 -5.07 17.11
CA THR A 94 -14.64 -5.82 16.44
C THR A 94 -15.89 -4.98 16.20
N LEU A 95 -15.91 -3.74 16.68
CA LEU A 95 -17.00 -2.78 16.50
C LEU A 95 -16.46 -1.45 16.01
N PRO A 96 -17.12 -0.82 15.02
CA PRO A 96 -16.75 0.50 14.52
C PRO A 96 -16.71 1.54 15.65
N ASN A 97 -15.75 2.46 15.59
CA ASN A 97 -15.56 3.54 16.55
C ASN A 97 -15.34 3.10 18.03
N VAL A 98 -15.16 1.82 18.30
CA VAL A 98 -14.81 1.32 19.63
C VAL A 98 -13.31 1.02 19.62
N PRO A 99 -12.52 1.66 20.50
CA PRO A 99 -11.08 1.37 20.58
C PRO A 99 -10.83 -0.11 20.88
N PRO A 100 -9.72 -0.68 20.40
CA PRO A 100 -9.35 -2.07 20.74
C PRO A 100 -9.11 -2.21 22.24
N ASP A 101 -9.42 -3.38 22.79
CA ASP A 101 -9.09 -3.73 24.18
C ASP A 101 -7.63 -4.15 24.26
N LEU A 102 -6.76 -3.21 24.55
CA LEU A 102 -5.31 -3.45 24.67
C LEU A 102 -4.92 -4.33 25.87
N SER A 103 -5.84 -4.66 26.78
CA SER A 103 -5.56 -5.58 27.89
C SER A 103 -5.34 -7.03 27.43
N ILE A 104 -5.78 -7.34 26.20
CA ILE A 104 -5.60 -8.66 25.57
C ILE A 104 -4.45 -8.68 24.56
N GLY A 105 -3.69 -7.58 24.45
CA GLY A 105 -2.67 -7.35 23.41
C GLY A 105 -3.22 -6.65 22.17
N GLY A 106 -2.42 -6.57 21.12
CA GLY A 106 -2.81 -5.92 19.86
C GLY A 106 -2.65 -4.38 19.87
N PRO A 107 -3.27 -3.67 18.94
CA PRO A 107 -4.16 -4.15 17.86
C PRO A 107 -3.44 -4.96 16.76
N GLN A 108 -2.10 -4.98 16.74
CA GLN A 108 -1.31 -5.80 15.83
C GLN A 108 -0.56 -6.88 16.60
N LEU A 109 -0.67 -8.12 16.13
CA LEU A 109 0.00 -9.27 16.74
C LEU A 109 1.50 -9.18 16.53
N GLN A 110 2.25 -8.90 17.59
CA GLN A 110 3.72 -8.89 17.61
C GLN A 110 4.25 -10.31 17.85
N ASN A 111 4.30 -11.10 16.82
CA ASN A 111 4.54 -12.55 16.84
C ASN A 111 6.01 -12.97 16.94
N ARG A 112 6.93 -11.99 17.16
CA ARG A 112 8.36 -12.21 17.39
C ARG A 112 8.80 -11.49 18.65
N ALA A 113 9.90 -11.96 19.26
CA ALA A 113 10.47 -11.36 20.46
C ALA A 113 11.99 -11.41 20.43
N ILE A 114 12.63 -10.45 21.10
CA ILE A 114 14.06 -10.53 21.42
C ILE A 114 14.33 -11.61 22.48
N PRO A 115 15.58 -12.10 22.66
CA PRO A 115 15.91 -13.09 23.66
C PRO A 115 15.49 -12.66 25.08
N GLY A 116 14.77 -13.51 25.79
CA GLY A 116 14.27 -13.25 27.14
C GLY A 116 12.80 -12.81 27.22
N PHE A 117 12.18 -12.54 26.09
CA PHE A 117 10.75 -12.21 26.00
C PHE A 117 9.98 -13.29 25.24
N THR A 118 8.67 -13.36 25.49
CA THR A 118 7.77 -14.30 24.82
C THR A 118 6.96 -13.53 23.76
N PRO A 119 6.91 -14.00 22.50
CA PRO A 119 6.07 -13.40 21.49
C PRO A 119 4.59 -13.36 21.90
N GLU A 120 3.88 -12.36 21.43
CA GLU A 120 2.43 -12.26 21.60
C GLU A 120 1.72 -13.45 20.94
N GLN A 121 0.62 -13.88 21.52
CA GLN A 121 -0.21 -14.97 21.01
C GLN A 121 -1.63 -14.44 20.77
N LEU A 122 -2.20 -14.79 19.63
CA LEU A 122 -3.60 -14.48 19.34
C LEU A 122 -4.48 -15.26 20.35
N PRO A 123 -5.37 -14.58 21.12
CA PRO A 123 -6.27 -15.26 22.03
C PRO A 123 -7.20 -16.25 21.31
N ASP A 124 -7.49 -17.39 21.92
CA ASP A 124 -8.34 -18.41 21.34
C ASP A 124 -9.74 -17.87 20.98
N GLY A 125 -10.16 -18.08 19.72
CA GLY A 125 -11.46 -17.64 19.22
C GLY A 125 -11.57 -16.14 18.94
N MET A 126 -10.48 -15.37 19.07
CA MET A 126 -10.47 -13.96 18.73
C MET A 126 -10.55 -13.74 17.23
N PRO A 127 -11.52 -12.95 16.73
CA PRO A 127 -11.54 -12.52 15.34
C PRO A 127 -10.23 -11.80 14.98
N SER A 128 -9.69 -12.11 13.81
CA SER A 128 -8.46 -11.49 13.33
C SER A 128 -8.48 -11.35 11.83
N MET A 129 -7.90 -10.26 11.32
CA MET A 129 -7.70 -10.05 9.90
C MET A 129 -6.21 -10.10 9.54
N ARG A 130 -5.91 -10.71 8.40
CA ARG A 130 -4.56 -10.77 7.86
C ARG A 130 -4.40 -9.72 6.78
N LEU A 131 -3.33 -8.93 6.85
CA LEU A 131 -3.09 -7.81 5.94
C LEU A 131 -1.73 -7.96 5.26
N THR A 132 -1.74 -8.15 3.95
CA THR A 132 -0.52 -8.11 3.13
C THR A 132 -0.06 -6.66 2.99
N PRO A 133 1.23 -6.34 3.22
CA PRO A 133 1.75 -4.99 3.06
C PRO A 133 1.43 -4.43 1.65
N PRO A 134 0.88 -3.22 1.52
CA PRO A 134 0.62 -2.60 0.22
C PRO A 134 1.91 -2.13 -0.44
N ALA A 135 1.88 -1.90 -1.77
CA ALA A 135 2.92 -1.13 -2.43
C ALA A 135 2.96 0.30 -1.87
N VAL A 136 4.15 0.89 -1.78
CA VAL A 136 4.34 2.23 -1.20
C VAL A 136 4.58 3.32 -2.25
N THR A 137 4.51 2.96 -3.53
CA THR A 137 4.72 3.85 -4.67
C THR A 137 3.56 4.84 -4.86
N GLY A 138 3.86 6.09 -5.20
CA GLY A 138 2.89 7.11 -5.56
C GLY A 138 2.04 7.67 -4.41
N LEU A 139 2.29 7.26 -3.16
CA LEU A 139 1.45 7.63 -2.01
C LEU A 139 1.35 9.13 -1.79
N GLY A 140 2.39 9.92 -2.15
CA GLY A 140 2.35 11.36 -2.04
C GLY A 140 1.32 12.04 -2.93
N LEU A 141 1.02 11.47 -4.10
CA LEU A 141 -0.06 11.95 -4.97
C LEU A 141 -1.43 11.74 -4.32
N LEU A 142 -1.65 10.59 -3.67
CA LEU A 142 -2.87 10.31 -2.91
C LEU A 142 -2.98 11.20 -1.65
N ALA A 143 -1.86 11.44 -0.97
CA ALA A 143 -1.79 12.35 0.18
C ALA A 143 -2.11 13.80 -0.16
N ALA A 144 -1.84 14.22 -1.41
CA ALA A 144 -2.05 15.59 -1.89
C ALA A 144 -3.47 15.84 -2.46
N LEU A 145 -4.37 14.87 -2.41
CA LEU A 145 -5.78 15.09 -2.74
C LEU A 145 -6.48 15.86 -1.63
N ALA A 146 -7.41 16.73 -1.97
CA ALA A 146 -8.27 17.35 -0.98
C ALA A 146 -9.40 16.40 -0.54
N ASP A 147 -9.83 16.49 0.73
CA ASP A 147 -10.96 15.71 1.23
C ASP A 147 -12.21 15.95 0.40
N GLU A 148 -12.47 17.19 -0.03
CA GLU A 148 -13.59 17.54 -0.91
C GLU A 148 -13.62 16.72 -2.20
N GLN A 149 -12.44 16.43 -2.78
CA GLN A 149 -12.36 15.64 -4.00
C GLN A 149 -12.78 14.19 -3.75
N ILE A 150 -12.33 13.59 -2.64
CA ILE A 150 -12.68 12.23 -2.24
C ILE A 150 -14.16 12.16 -1.87
N LEU A 151 -14.63 13.10 -1.07
CA LEU A 151 -16.03 13.17 -0.61
C LEU A 151 -17.04 13.41 -1.75
N ALA A 152 -16.60 13.88 -2.92
CA ALA A 152 -17.45 14.01 -4.09
C ALA A 152 -17.95 12.67 -4.68
N TYR A 153 -17.32 11.55 -4.28
CA TYR A 153 -17.70 10.20 -4.70
C TYR A 153 -18.51 9.43 -3.64
N VAL A 154 -18.79 10.05 -2.49
CA VAL A 154 -19.55 9.43 -1.39
C VAL A 154 -21.05 9.43 -1.73
N ASP A 155 -21.68 8.27 -1.72
CA ASP A 155 -23.11 8.09 -1.94
C ASP A 155 -23.71 7.02 -0.99
N PRO A 156 -23.77 7.27 0.34
CA PRO A 156 -24.13 6.26 1.34
C PRO A 156 -25.57 5.77 1.19
N ASP A 157 -26.41 6.52 0.50
CA ASP A 157 -27.84 6.21 0.27
C ASP A 157 -28.10 5.64 -1.14
N ASP A 158 -27.05 5.39 -1.94
CA ASP A 158 -27.14 4.92 -3.34
C ASP A 158 -28.15 5.71 -4.16
N LEU A 159 -27.99 7.05 -4.14
CA LEU A 159 -28.97 7.97 -4.75
C LEU A 159 -28.99 7.86 -6.28
N ASP A 160 -27.90 7.46 -6.90
CA ASP A 160 -27.81 7.25 -8.34
C ASP A 160 -28.30 5.85 -8.76
N GLY A 161 -28.56 4.94 -7.81
CA GLY A 161 -29.15 3.62 -8.02
C GLY A 161 -28.21 2.63 -8.70
N ASN A 162 -26.88 2.82 -8.58
CA ASN A 162 -25.88 1.94 -9.20
C ASN A 162 -25.49 0.75 -8.31
N GLY A 163 -25.92 0.73 -7.05
CA GLY A 163 -25.64 -0.30 -6.05
C GLY A 163 -24.27 -0.12 -5.36
N ILE A 164 -23.67 1.07 -5.45
CA ILE A 164 -22.35 1.38 -4.89
C ILE A 164 -22.48 2.62 -4.00
N SER A 165 -22.29 2.44 -2.69
CA SER A 165 -22.42 3.53 -1.73
C SER A 165 -21.13 4.34 -1.55
N GLY A 166 -20.02 3.68 -1.31
CA GLY A 166 -18.74 4.31 -1.01
C GLY A 166 -18.78 5.26 0.20
N VAL A 167 -18.13 4.91 1.28
CA VAL A 167 -18.10 5.75 2.50
C VAL A 167 -16.66 6.02 2.95
N PRO A 168 -16.35 7.21 3.50
CA PRO A 168 -15.04 7.47 4.06
C PRO A 168 -14.89 6.78 5.42
N ASN A 169 -13.67 6.33 5.77
CA ASN A 169 -13.36 5.96 7.15
C ASN A 169 -13.07 7.24 7.95
N TYR A 170 -13.87 7.55 8.95
CA TYR A 170 -13.62 8.62 9.89
C TYR A 170 -12.79 8.10 11.07
N VAL A 171 -11.64 8.73 11.31
CA VAL A 171 -10.70 8.30 12.34
C VAL A 171 -10.34 9.47 13.27
N ASN A 172 -10.08 9.17 14.53
CA ASN A 172 -9.59 10.16 15.49
C ASN A 172 -8.14 10.52 15.14
N PRO A 173 -7.81 11.82 15.04
CA PRO A 173 -6.44 12.23 14.79
C PRO A 173 -5.56 11.93 16.01
N PRO A 174 -4.29 11.51 15.82
CA PRO A 174 -3.33 11.48 16.92
C PRO A 174 -2.95 12.90 17.35
N ASP A 175 -2.44 13.06 18.58
CA ASP A 175 -2.11 14.37 19.18
C ASP A 175 -1.10 15.19 18.33
N TYR A 176 -0.26 14.52 17.56
CA TYR A 176 0.73 15.16 16.68
C TYR A 176 0.20 15.50 15.28
N PHE A 177 -1.04 15.13 14.96
CA PHE A 177 -1.63 15.46 13.65
C PHE A 177 -1.86 16.96 13.51
N ILE A 178 -1.41 17.53 12.41
CA ILE A 178 -1.62 18.93 12.06
C ILE A 178 -2.44 18.97 10.78
N PRO A 179 -3.74 19.33 10.86
CA PRO A 179 -4.59 19.39 9.69
C PRO A 179 -4.07 20.44 8.69
N GLN A 180 -4.07 20.06 7.42
CA GLN A 180 -3.76 20.94 6.31
C GLN A 180 -5.04 21.65 5.84
N TRP A 181 -4.91 22.68 5.03
CA TRP A 181 -6.02 23.48 4.51
C TRP A 181 -7.08 22.69 3.72
N PHE A 182 -6.73 21.53 3.23
CA PHE A 182 -7.58 20.64 2.44
C PHE A 182 -8.23 19.52 3.26
N HIS A 183 -7.91 19.38 4.54
CA HIS A 183 -8.56 18.44 5.44
C HIS A 183 -9.88 19.04 5.96
N GLN A 184 -10.90 18.19 6.05
CA GLN A 184 -12.21 18.54 6.59
C GLN A 184 -12.46 17.78 7.89
N GLU A 185 -12.64 18.53 8.99
CA GLU A 185 -13.00 17.95 10.28
C GLU A 185 -14.50 17.68 10.35
N VAL A 186 -14.87 16.48 10.78
CA VAL A 186 -16.25 16.09 11.06
C VAL A 186 -16.32 15.50 12.47
N ASN A 187 -16.94 16.19 13.39
CA ASN A 187 -17.09 15.78 14.80
C ASN A 187 -15.77 15.41 15.50
N GLY A 188 -14.70 16.14 15.23
CA GLY A 188 -13.36 15.87 15.79
C GLY A 188 -12.58 14.78 15.07
N GLN A 189 -13.13 14.20 14.01
CA GLN A 189 -12.51 13.16 13.20
C GLN A 189 -12.16 13.68 11.80
N PHE A 190 -11.25 12.96 11.13
CA PHE A 190 -10.84 13.24 9.75
C PHE A 190 -10.95 11.95 8.92
N ILE A 191 -11.05 12.09 7.59
CA ILE A 191 -11.06 10.92 6.72
C ILE A 191 -9.67 10.30 6.64
N GLY A 192 -9.64 8.98 6.83
CA GLY A 192 -8.46 8.17 6.60
C GLY A 192 -8.26 7.89 5.11
N ARG A 193 -7.01 7.64 4.72
CA ARG A 193 -6.60 7.41 3.32
C ARG A 193 -5.70 6.21 3.16
N PHE A 194 -4.94 5.86 4.21
CA PHE A 194 -3.92 4.82 4.19
C PHE A 194 -4.30 3.62 5.04
N GLY A 195 -3.68 2.48 4.77
CA GLY A 195 -4.09 1.21 5.33
C GLY A 195 -5.19 0.52 4.50
N LYS A 196 -5.48 -0.74 4.80
CA LYS A 196 -6.47 -1.56 4.06
C LYS A 196 -7.92 -1.15 4.34
N LYS A 197 -8.16 -0.57 5.50
CA LYS A 197 -9.45 0.01 5.90
C LYS A 197 -9.41 1.54 6.00
N ALA A 198 -8.44 2.21 5.34
CA ALA A 198 -8.28 3.67 5.41
C ALA A 198 -8.17 4.19 6.86
N ALA A 199 -7.40 3.53 7.72
CA ALA A 199 -7.35 3.85 9.15
C ALA A 199 -6.29 4.91 9.53
N ALA A 200 -5.49 5.39 8.60
CA ALA A 200 -4.52 6.47 8.83
C ALA A 200 -4.86 7.69 7.96
N ILE A 201 -4.85 8.87 8.57
CA ILE A 201 -5.19 10.15 7.93
C ILE A 201 -4.07 10.55 6.97
N ASP A 202 -2.82 10.46 7.43
CA ASP A 202 -1.63 10.85 6.66
C ASP A 202 -0.49 9.83 6.77
N LEU A 203 0.57 10.07 6.00
CA LEU A 203 1.74 9.19 5.98
C LEU A 203 2.59 9.31 7.25
N LEU A 204 2.50 10.41 8.00
CA LEU A 204 3.21 10.51 9.29
C LEU A 204 2.58 9.56 10.31
N GLN A 205 1.26 9.57 10.43
CA GLN A 205 0.55 8.62 11.29
C GLN A 205 0.85 7.18 10.87
N GLN A 206 0.72 6.85 9.58
CA GLN A 206 0.99 5.50 9.07
C GLN A 206 2.42 5.05 9.38
N THR A 207 3.41 5.94 9.20
CA THR A 207 4.83 5.63 9.43
C THR A 207 5.15 5.49 10.93
N ALA A 208 4.70 6.43 11.77
CA ALA A 208 4.93 6.37 13.21
C ALA A 208 4.30 5.11 13.83
N THR A 209 3.07 4.80 13.43
CA THR A 209 2.38 3.57 13.86
C THR A 209 3.12 2.30 13.39
N ALA A 210 3.69 2.29 12.18
CA ALA A 210 4.46 1.14 11.69
C ALA A 210 5.76 0.93 12.50
N TYR A 211 6.50 2.00 12.84
CA TYR A 211 7.64 1.88 13.73
C TYR A 211 7.24 1.28 15.09
N ASN A 212 6.14 1.74 15.67
CA ASN A 212 5.66 1.27 16.97
C ASN A 212 5.14 -0.18 16.91
N GLN A 213 4.23 -0.48 15.98
CA GLN A 213 3.51 -1.75 15.97
C GLN A 213 4.23 -2.86 15.19
N ASP A 214 4.96 -2.53 14.10
CA ASP A 214 5.64 -3.53 13.28
C ASP A 214 7.05 -3.83 13.79
N ILE A 215 7.81 -2.79 14.21
CA ILE A 215 9.20 -2.92 14.66
C ILE A 215 9.30 -2.93 16.20
N GLY A 216 8.24 -2.48 16.90
CA GLY A 216 8.24 -2.38 18.35
C GLY A 216 9.15 -1.27 18.87
N ILE A 217 9.23 -0.14 18.18
CA ILE A 217 10.10 1.00 18.47
C ILE A 217 9.27 2.22 18.78
N THR A 218 9.57 2.90 19.87
CA THR A 218 8.91 4.16 20.23
C THR A 218 9.57 5.37 19.58
N SER A 219 8.77 6.43 19.46
CA SER A 219 9.16 7.73 18.94
C SER A 219 8.50 8.83 19.74
N THR A 220 8.83 10.09 19.47
CA THR A 220 8.09 11.22 20.07
C THR A 220 6.64 11.29 19.56
N PHE A 221 6.35 10.72 18.37
CA PHE A 221 5.01 10.63 17.80
C PHE A 221 4.20 9.52 18.48
N GLU A 222 4.78 8.35 18.69
CA GLU A 222 4.19 7.19 19.36
C GLU A 222 5.07 6.78 20.54
N PRO A 223 4.94 7.49 21.71
CA PRO A 223 5.85 7.28 22.83
C PRO A 223 5.48 6.09 23.74
N VAL A 224 4.32 5.48 23.50
CA VAL A 224 3.84 4.35 24.31
C VAL A 224 4.33 3.04 23.70
N ASP A 225 5.14 2.31 24.43
CA ASP A 225 5.55 0.96 24.03
C ASP A 225 4.35 0.01 24.01
N ALA A 226 4.11 -0.60 22.85
CA ALA A 226 2.94 -1.45 22.62
C ALA A 226 2.89 -2.67 23.54
N HIS A 227 4.05 -3.18 23.99
CA HIS A 227 4.12 -4.35 24.86
C HIS A 227 3.84 -4.02 26.34
N SER A 228 4.48 -2.97 26.86
CA SER A 228 4.37 -2.61 28.28
C SER A 228 3.23 -1.64 28.58
N GLY A 229 2.74 -0.92 27.57
CA GLY A 229 1.78 0.18 27.74
C GLY A 229 2.37 1.41 28.44
N LEU A 230 3.69 1.49 28.58
CA LEU A 230 4.38 2.58 29.25
C LEU A 230 4.96 3.57 28.23
N THR A 231 4.98 4.83 28.62
CA THR A 231 5.75 5.84 27.88
C THR A 231 7.23 5.64 28.15
N ILE A 232 8.02 5.43 27.11
CA ILE A 232 9.47 5.26 27.18
C ILE A 232 10.19 6.28 26.28
N ASP A 233 11.52 6.37 26.44
CA ASP A 233 12.35 7.27 25.62
C ASP A 233 12.23 6.89 24.14
N PRO A 234 12.23 7.88 23.23
CA PRO A 234 12.25 7.61 21.79
C PRO A 234 13.50 6.84 21.36
N GLU A 235 13.30 5.74 20.65
CA GLU A 235 14.37 4.87 20.11
C GLU A 235 14.70 5.21 18.67
N VAL A 236 13.76 5.83 17.95
CA VAL A 236 13.98 6.41 16.62
C VAL A 236 13.80 7.92 16.66
N SER A 237 14.65 8.64 15.93
CA SER A 237 14.60 10.11 15.87
C SER A 237 13.43 10.62 15.01
N ASP A 238 12.89 11.77 15.37
CA ASP A 238 11.89 12.49 14.55
C ASP A 238 12.38 12.70 13.11
N GLN A 239 13.68 12.99 12.95
CA GLN A 239 14.24 13.24 11.63
C GLN A 239 14.20 11.97 10.76
N ALA A 240 14.54 10.81 11.29
CA ALA A 240 14.45 9.55 10.56
C ALA A 240 13.01 9.26 10.09
N ILE A 241 12.03 9.43 10.99
CA ILE A 241 10.61 9.28 10.63
C ILE A 241 10.21 10.27 9.54
N ARG A 242 10.59 11.56 9.67
CA ARG A 242 10.28 12.59 8.67
C ARG A 242 10.94 12.33 7.32
N ASP A 243 12.15 11.76 7.31
CA ASP A 243 12.85 11.39 6.07
C ASP A 243 12.15 10.21 5.39
N VAL A 244 11.70 9.20 6.14
CA VAL A 244 10.86 8.12 5.61
C VAL A 244 9.54 8.65 5.07
N VAL A 245 8.85 9.54 5.80
CA VAL A 245 7.60 10.18 5.32
C VAL A 245 7.85 10.96 4.03
N PHE A 246 8.97 11.69 3.94
CA PHE A 246 9.34 12.43 2.73
C PHE A 246 9.62 11.47 1.55
N TYR A 247 10.35 10.39 1.80
CA TYR A 247 10.57 9.31 0.83
C TYR A 247 9.25 8.78 0.27
N LEU A 248 8.33 8.35 1.15
CA LEU A 248 7.02 7.82 0.77
C LEU A 248 6.16 8.85 0.02
N ARG A 249 6.28 10.13 0.35
CA ARG A 249 5.58 11.23 -0.35
C ARG A 249 6.16 11.52 -1.73
N THR A 250 7.43 11.22 -1.94
CA THR A 250 8.16 11.59 -3.18
C THR A 250 8.63 10.40 -4.00
N LEU A 251 8.28 9.18 -3.59
CA LEU A 251 8.44 7.98 -4.39
C LEU A 251 7.43 8.03 -5.57
N LYS A 252 7.94 7.88 -6.81
CA LYS A 252 7.10 8.02 -8.01
C LYS A 252 5.97 6.98 -8.08
N ALA A 253 4.90 7.34 -8.77
CA ALA A 253 3.84 6.39 -9.12
C ALA A 253 4.28 5.51 -10.31
N PRO A 254 3.81 4.24 -10.37
CA PRO A 254 4.03 3.37 -11.52
C PRO A 254 3.46 3.98 -12.81
N ILE A 255 4.11 3.70 -13.93
CA ILE A 255 3.72 4.18 -15.26
C ILE A 255 3.02 3.05 -16.01
N GLN A 256 1.84 3.33 -16.58
CA GLN A 256 1.13 2.35 -17.41
C GLN A 256 1.99 1.92 -18.60
N ARG A 257 2.07 0.61 -18.84
CA ARG A 257 2.83 0.01 -19.94
C ARG A 257 1.99 -0.10 -21.21
N SER A 258 2.57 0.27 -22.36
CA SER A 258 1.97 0.12 -23.71
C SER A 258 0.51 0.59 -23.83
N PRO A 259 0.14 1.79 -23.37
CA PRO A 259 -1.25 2.26 -23.36
C PRO A 259 -1.88 2.36 -24.74
N GLU A 260 -1.08 2.42 -25.81
CA GLU A 260 -1.51 2.44 -27.21
C GLU A 260 -1.87 1.07 -27.79
N ASN A 261 -1.61 -0.02 -27.07
CA ASN A 261 -1.93 -1.38 -27.52
C ASN A 261 -3.45 -1.55 -27.63
N GLN A 262 -3.95 -2.00 -28.79
CA GLN A 262 -5.38 -2.12 -29.08
C GLN A 262 -6.12 -3.04 -28.09
N GLN A 263 -5.48 -4.11 -27.63
CA GLN A 263 -6.09 -5.02 -26.67
C GLN A 263 -6.18 -4.37 -25.26
N ILE A 264 -5.19 -3.53 -24.89
CA ILE A 264 -5.23 -2.72 -23.65
C ILE A 264 -6.33 -1.67 -23.72
N ILE A 265 -6.47 -0.97 -24.86
CA ILE A 265 -7.56 -0.01 -25.09
C ILE A 265 -8.93 -0.69 -24.98
N GLN A 266 -9.09 -1.86 -25.58
CA GLN A 266 -10.32 -2.66 -25.45
C GLN A 266 -10.57 -3.06 -23.99
N GLY A 267 -9.54 -3.52 -23.28
CA GLY A 267 -9.64 -3.90 -21.88
C GLY A 267 -10.07 -2.73 -20.98
N LYS A 268 -9.51 -1.52 -21.22
CA LYS A 268 -9.95 -0.29 -20.52
C LYS A 268 -11.41 0.06 -20.80
N ALA A 269 -11.88 -0.13 -22.02
CA ALA A 269 -13.29 0.08 -22.36
C ALA A 269 -14.20 -0.92 -21.62
N LEU A 270 -13.81 -2.19 -21.56
CA LEU A 270 -14.53 -3.24 -20.81
C LEU A 270 -14.54 -2.95 -19.30
N PHE A 271 -13.42 -2.51 -18.72
CA PHE A 271 -13.31 -2.11 -17.31
C PHE A 271 -14.37 -1.06 -16.93
N ASN A 272 -14.57 -0.05 -17.77
CA ASN A 272 -15.61 0.95 -17.56
C ASN A 272 -17.01 0.39 -17.85
N GLN A 273 -17.17 -0.44 -18.89
CA GLN A 273 -18.45 -1.01 -19.28
C GLN A 273 -19.05 -1.89 -18.19
N ILE A 274 -18.23 -2.69 -17.50
CA ILE A 274 -18.68 -3.58 -16.41
C ILE A 274 -18.57 -2.92 -15.03
N GLN A 275 -18.47 -1.58 -14.98
CA GLN A 275 -18.55 -0.74 -13.78
C GLN A 275 -17.41 -0.87 -12.77
N CYS A 276 -16.26 -1.47 -13.13
CA CYS A 276 -15.09 -1.47 -12.24
C CYS A 276 -14.62 -0.05 -11.89
N GLY A 277 -14.74 0.88 -12.87
CA GLY A 277 -14.38 2.30 -12.71
C GLY A 277 -15.29 3.08 -11.76
N SER A 278 -16.35 2.52 -11.22
CA SER A 278 -17.22 3.20 -10.24
C SER A 278 -16.56 3.30 -8.86
N CYS A 279 -15.76 2.31 -8.45
CA CYS A 279 -14.92 2.34 -7.26
C CYS A 279 -13.45 2.63 -7.63
N HIS A 280 -12.95 1.99 -8.67
CA HIS A 280 -11.60 2.21 -9.16
C HIS A 280 -11.53 3.43 -10.09
N ILE A 281 -11.75 4.63 -9.52
CA ILE A 281 -11.73 5.92 -10.23
C ILE A 281 -10.39 6.10 -10.95
N PRO A 282 -10.38 6.27 -12.29
CA PRO A 282 -9.16 6.15 -13.06
C PRO A 282 -8.23 7.35 -12.94
N GLU A 283 -8.75 8.56 -12.72
CA GLU A 283 -7.99 9.80 -12.86
C GLU A 283 -8.26 10.78 -11.74
N TRP A 284 -7.18 11.37 -11.23
CA TRP A 284 -7.22 12.46 -10.26
C TRP A 284 -6.26 13.58 -10.64
N THR A 285 -6.49 14.77 -10.10
CA THR A 285 -5.54 15.88 -10.20
C THR A 285 -5.32 16.47 -8.81
N THR A 286 -4.05 16.50 -8.36
CA THR A 286 -3.69 17.14 -7.08
C THR A 286 -3.90 18.65 -7.15
N LEU A 287 -4.16 19.25 -5.99
CA LEU A 287 -4.16 20.69 -5.82
C LEU A 287 -2.74 21.19 -5.49
N SER A 288 -2.63 22.43 -4.94
CA SER A 288 -1.35 22.95 -4.46
C SER A 288 -0.85 22.14 -3.26
N SER A 289 0.43 21.75 -3.29
CA SER A 289 1.12 21.00 -2.24
C SER A 289 2.32 21.78 -1.73
N ASP A 290 2.74 21.51 -0.49
CA ASP A 290 3.99 21.97 0.11
C ASP A 290 5.24 21.46 -0.64
N ILE A 291 5.13 20.31 -1.31
CA ILE A 291 6.14 19.79 -2.24
C ILE A 291 5.71 20.19 -3.65
N ALA A 292 6.47 21.11 -4.27
CA ALA A 292 6.10 21.66 -5.58
C ALA A 292 5.94 20.59 -6.66
N ALA A 293 6.72 19.52 -6.59
CA ALA A 293 6.66 18.38 -7.51
C ALA A 293 5.32 17.61 -7.45
N LEU A 294 4.56 17.73 -6.37
CA LEU A 294 3.23 17.13 -6.20
C LEU A 294 2.08 18.05 -6.62
N SER A 295 2.35 19.35 -6.87
CA SER A 295 1.29 20.32 -7.15
C SER A 295 0.73 20.23 -8.57
N ASN A 296 -0.60 20.24 -8.71
CA ASN A 296 -1.32 20.27 -9.98
C ASN A 296 -0.90 19.12 -10.93
N LYS A 297 -0.74 17.92 -10.40
CA LYS A 297 -0.38 16.72 -11.15
C LYS A 297 -1.62 15.89 -11.46
N THR A 298 -1.84 15.57 -12.73
CA THR A 298 -2.80 14.54 -13.12
C THR A 298 -2.15 13.18 -13.07
N PHE A 299 -2.83 12.20 -12.48
CA PHE A 299 -2.31 10.86 -12.26
C PHE A 299 -3.45 9.82 -12.28
N TYR A 300 -3.10 8.54 -12.41
CA TYR A 300 -4.04 7.47 -12.74
C TYR A 300 -3.94 6.30 -11.74
N PRO A 301 -4.46 6.44 -10.50
CA PRO A 301 -4.30 5.42 -9.47
C PRO A 301 -5.35 4.31 -9.54
N TYR A 302 -6.50 4.54 -10.17
CA TYR A 302 -7.64 3.62 -10.19
C TYR A 302 -8.13 3.27 -8.77
N THR A 303 -8.53 4.28 -8.01
CA THR A 303 -9.11 4.19 -6.65
C THR A 303 -9.90 5.46 -6.33
N ASP A 304 -10.95 5.34 -5.55
CA ASP A 304 -11.68 6.45 -4.92
C ASP A 304 -11.23 6.73 -3.48
N LEU A 305 -10.43 5.83 -2.89
CA LEU A 305 -9.98 5.84 -1.48
C LEU A 305 -11.11 5.61 -0.46
N LEU A 306 -12.30 5.26 -0.91
CA LEU A 306 -13.46 5.01 -0.05
C LEU A 306 -13.52 3.54 0.40
N LEU A 307 -14.31 3.30 1.44
CA LEU A 307 -14.69 1.98 1.91
C LEU A 307 -15.94 1.52 1.15
N HIS A 308 -15.95 0.23 0.82
CA HIS A 308 -17.09 -0.43 0.19
C HIS A 308 -17.41 -1.74 0.90
N ASP A 309 -18.71 -2.07 1.01
CA ASP A 309 -19.17 -3.38 1.44
C ASP A 309 -18.75 -4.43 0.39
N MET A 310 -17.82 -5.30 0.78
CA MET A 310 -17.32 -6.37 -0.09
C MET A 310 -18.01 -7.71 0.15
N GLY A 311 -19.07 -7.72 0.95
CA GLY A 311 -19.90 -8.88 1.23
C GLY A 311 -19.33 -9.82 2.30
N PRO A 312 -20.12 -10.85 2.68
CA PRO A 312 -19.81 -11.73 3.80
C PRO A 312 -18.58 -12.61 3.59
N ASP A 313 -18.17 -12.87 2.35
CA ASP A 313 -16.97 -13.69 2.06
C ASP A 313 -15.65 -12.94 2.36
N LEU A 314 -15.72 -11.63 2.54
CA LEU A 314 -14.60 -10.76 2.91
C LEU A 314 -14.80 -10.09 4.29
N ASP A 315 -15.76 -10.57 5.08
CA ASP A 315 -15.94 -10.18 6.49
C ASP A 315 -14.96 -10.94 7.38
N GLU A 316 -13.95 -10.24 7.89
CA GLU A 316 -12.92 -10.81 8.78
C GLU A 316 -13.28 -10.64 10.28
N GLY A 317 -14.41 -10.04 10.61
CA GLY A 317 -14.85 -9.81 12.00
C GLY A 317 -14.00 -8.79 12.76
N VAL A 318 -13.12 -8.04 12.07
CA VAL A 318 -12.24 -7.02 12.64
C VAL A 318 -12.37 -5.73 11.84
N THR A 319 -12.34 -4.62 12.55
CA THR A 319 -12.45 -3.28 11.95
C THR A 319 -11.35 -2.33 12.40
N GLU A 320 -11.33 -1.13 11.83
CA GLU A 320 -10.47 -0.02 12.20
C GLU A 320 -11.23 1.30 11.95
N GLY A 321 -11.22 2.23 12.92
CA GLY A 321 -11.95 3.49 12.82
C GLY A 321 -13.46 3.29 12.74
N SER A 322 -14.11 3.94 11.78
CA SER A 322 -15.55 3.83 11.54
C SER A 322 -15.95 2.73 10.56
N ALA A 323 -14.98 2.03 9.96
CA ALA A 323 -15.24 0.96 9.00
C ALA A 323 -16.03 -0.19 9.63
N GLU A 324 -16.96 -0.80 8.89
CA GLU A 324 -17.54 -2.08 9.24
C GLU A 324 -16.58 -3.23 8.97
N THR A 325 -16.85 -4.41 9.55
CA THR A 325 -15.91 -5.55 9.47
C THR A 325 -15.76 -6.08 8.04
N TYR A 326 -16.78 -5.95 7.21
CA TYR A 326 -16.85 -6.37 5.80
C TYR A 326 -16.48 -5.26 4.80
N GLU A 327 -16.22 -4.03 5.29
CA GLU A 327 -15.83 -2.91 4.43
C GLU A 327 -14.32 -2.86 4.22
N TRP A 328 -13.92 -2.55 2.98
CA TRP A 328 -12.52 -2.44 2.58
C TRP A 328 -12.31 -1.21 1.70
N ARG A 329 -11.19 -0.53 1.91
CA ARG A 329 -10.80 0.59 1.06
C ARG A 329 -10.42 0.10 -0.34
N THR A 330 -10.97 0.75 -1.37
CA THR A 330 -10.53 0.53 -2.76
C THR A 330 -9.02 0.76 -2.88
N PRO A 331 -8.21 -0.27 -3.17
CA PRO A 331 -6.78 -0.09 -3.34
C PRO A 331 -6.46 0.55 -4.69
N PRO A 332 -5.38 1.33 -4.81
CA PRO A 332 -4.84 1.71 -6.11
C PRO A 332 -4.51 0.47 -6.94
N LEU A 333 -4.77 0.53 -8.27
CA LEU A 333 -4.43 -0.54 -9.20
C LEU A 333 -3.15 -0.26 -9.99
N TRP A 334 -2.59 0.96 -9.91
CA TRP A 334 -1.28 1.22 -10.52
C TRP A 334 -0.21 0.26 -9.96
N GLY A 335 0.71 -0.18 -10.81
CA GLY A 335 1.71 -1.17 -10.44
C GLY A 335 1.16 -2.59 -10.23
N LEU A 336 -0.14 -2.85 -10.50
CA LEU A 336 -0.74 -4.18 -10.32
C LEU A 336 0.02 -5.24 -11.11
N GLY A 337 0.32 -4.99 -12.37
CA GLY A 337 1.06 -5.95 -13.19
C GLY A 337 2.54 -6.12 -12.80
N LEU A 338 3.08 -5.23 -11.96
CA LEU A 338 4.44 -5.33 -11.41
C LEU A 338 4.47 -6.03 -10.04
N SER A 339 3.31 -6.32 -9.44
CA SER A 339 3.22 -6.99 -8.13
C SER A 339 4.03 -8.29 -8.06
N PRO A 340 4.08 -9.15 -9.09
CA PRO A 340 4.92 -10.36 -9.04
C PRO A 340 6.42 -10.08 -8.81
N ASN A 341 6.93 -8.91 -9.22
CA ASN A 341 8.35 -8.56 -9.06
C ASN A 341 8.76 -8.49 -7.58
N SER A 342 7.88 -8.01 -6.71
CA SER A 342 8.09 -7.95 -5.25
C SER A 342 7.55 -9.18 -4.49
N GLN A 343 6.77 -10.03 -5.17
CA GLN A 343 6.06 -11.18 -4.58
C GLN A 343 6.63 -12.54 -5.01
N GLY A 344 7.87 -12.58 -5.48
CA GLY A 344 8.55 -13.84 -5.85
C GLY A 344 8.08 -14.46 -7.16
N GLY A 345 7.60 -13.66 -8.10
CA GLY A 345 7.19 -14.07 -9.44
C GLY A 345 5.74 -14.53 -9.56
N GLN A 346 4.92 -14.33 -8.53
CA GLN A 346 3.50 -14.70 -8.49
C GLN A 346 2.64 -13.56 -7.98
N TYR A 347 1.35 -13.58 -8.29
CA TYR A 347 0.38 -12.68 -7.68
C TYR A 347 -0.07 -13.19 -6.32
N PHE A 348 -0.19 -12.27 -5.36
CA PHE A 348 -0.89 -12.46 -4.11
C PHE A 348 -1.76 -11.21 -3.88
N LEU A 349 -3.00 -11.27 -4.37
CA LEU A 349 -3.91 -10.13 -4.41
C LEU A 349 -4.95 -10.21 -3.28
N MET A 350 -5.89 -9.29 -3.25
CA MET A 350 -6.79 -8.97 -2.14
C MET A 350 -6.04 -8.35 -0.94
N HIS A 351 -6.74 -8.16 0.19
CA HIS A 351 -6.17 -7.54 1.39
C HIS A 351 -5.13 -8.45 2.09
N ASP A 352 -5.25 -9.76 1.94
CA ASP A 352 -4.46 -10.78 2.64
C ASP A 352 -3.60 -11.66 1.71
N GLY A 353 -3.69 -11.47 0.40
CA GLY A 353 -2.90 -12.22 -0.58
C GLY A 353 -3.52 -13.54 -1.03
N ARG A 354 -4.82 -13.78 -0.76
CA ARG A 354 -5.50 -15.06 -1.05
C ARG A 354 -5.73 -15.33 -2.54
N ALA A 355 -5.77 -14.32 -3.40
CA ALA A 355 -5.97 -14.50 -4.84
C ALA A 355 -4.64 -14.62 -5.57
N GLY A 356 -4.44 -15.72 -6.31
CA GLY A 356 -3.22 -16.04 -7.06
C GLY A 356 -3.18 -15.48 -8.49
N SER A 357 -4.24 -14.78 -8.92
CA SER A 357 -4.34 -14.17 -10.24
C SER A 357 -5.31 -12.99 -10.22
N ILE A 358 -5.30 -12.16 -11.27
CA ILE A 358 -6.20 -11.01 -11.38
C ILE A 358 -7.65 -11.46 -11.55
N ASP A 359 -7.91 -12.48 -12.36
CA ASP A 359 -9.26 -13.02 -12.54
C ASP A 359 -9.79 -13.66 -11.25
N GLU A 360 -8.97 -14.37 -10.49
CA GLU A 360 -9.32 -14.86 -9.15
C GLU A 360 -9.72 -13.71 -8.21
N ALA A 361 -8.94 -12.62 -8.19
CA ALA A 361 -9.26 -11.43 -7.41
C ALA A 361 -10.62 -10.83 -7.81
N ILE A 362 -10.91 -10.71 -9.12
CA ILE A 362 -12.20 -10.22 -9.61
C ILE A 362 -13.34 -11.15 -9.16
N LEU A 363 -13.16 -12.47 -9.22
CA LEU A 363 -14.16 -13.46 -8.80
C LEU A 363 -14.41 -13.48 -7.28
N MET A 364 -13.49 -12.94 -6.48
CA MET A 364 -13.67 -12.78 -5.03
C MET A 364 -14.40 -11.49 -4.64
N HIS A 365 -14.66 -10.59 -5.57
CA HIS A 365 -15.46 -9.39 -5.32
C HIS A 365 -16.91 -9.79 -5.01
N GLY A 366 -17.50 -9.17 -3.98
CA GLY A 366 -18.89 -9.37 -3.54
C GLY A 366 -19.51 -8.05 -3.11
N GLY A 367 -20.63 -8.09 -2.37
CA GLY A 367 -21.30 -6.89 -1.89
C GLY A 367 -21.61 -5.89 -3.01
N GLU A 368 -21.14 -4.66 -2.88
CA GLU A 368 -21.32 -3.60 -3.88
C GLU A 368 -20.69 -3.95 -5.25
N ALA A 369 -19.61 -4.74 -5.26
CA ALA A 369 -18.93 -5.14 -6.50
C ALA A 369 -19.56 -6.40 -7.17
N GLN A 370 -20.62 -6.98 -6.59
CA GLN A 370 -21.24 -8.21 -7.11
C GLN A 370 -21.71 -8.08 -8.56
N ASN A 371 -22.27 -6.92 -8.94
CA ASN A 371 -22.73 -6.68 -10.31
C ASN A 371 -21.57 -6.70 -11.32
N SER A 372 -20.47 -6.05 -11.00
CA SER A 372 -19.24 -6.04 -11.83
C SER A 372 -18.67 -7.45 -12.02
N LYS A 373 -18.66 -8.25 -10.94
CA LYS A 373 -18.26 -9.67 -10.99
C LYS A 373 -19.15 -10.47 -11.95
N VAL A 374 -20.47 -10.37 -11.84
CA VAL A 374 -21.41 -11.09 -12.73
C VAL A 374 -21.21 -10.67 -14.19
N GLN A 375 -21.00 -9.39 -14.45
CA GLN A 375 -20.71 -8.91 -15.80
C GLN A 375 -19.36 -9.43 -16.32
N PHE A 376 -18.33 -9.51 -15.47
CA PHE A 376 -17.05 -10.14 -15.82
C PHE A 376 -17.22 -11.62 -16.18
N GLU A 377 -17.99 -12.38 -15.41
CA GLU A 377 -18.26 -13.80 -15.67
C GLU A 377 -18.93 -13.99 -17.05
N ALA A 378 -19.79 -13.06 -17.47
CA ALA A 378 -20.50 -13.09 -18.75
C ALA A 378 -19.64 -12.70 -19.97
N LEU A 379 -18.46 -12.10 -19.77
CA LEU A 379 -17.55 -11.77 -20.88
C LEU A 379 -17.06 -13.03 -21.60
N THR A 380 -16.84 -12.90 -22.91
CA THR A 380 -16.17 -13.93 -23.71
C THR A 380 -14.71 -14.08 -23.27
N SER A 381 -14.08 -15.21 -23.58
CA SER A 381 -12.67 -15.44 -23.27
C SER A 381 -11.73 -14.38 -23.84
N THR A 382 -12.03 -13.85 -25.04
CA THR A 382 -11.25 -12.79 -25.68
C THR A 382 -11.39 -11.47 -24.91
N GLU A 383 -12.59 -11.12 -24.47
CA GLU A 383 -12.86 -9.92 -23.69
C GLU A 383 -12.19 -10.01 -22.30
N LYS A 384 -12.28 -11.16 -21.63
CA LYS A 384 -11.57 -11.40 -20.36
C LYS A 384 -10.06 -11.20 -20.53
N GLN A 385 -9.46 -11.76 -21.58
CA GLN A 385 -8.04 -11.57 -21.86
C GLN A 385 -7.68 -10.11 -22.12
N ALA A 386 -8.54 -9.33 -22.81
CA ALA A 386 -8.31 -7.92 -23.03
C ALA A 386 -8.37 -7.13 -21.71
N LEU A 387 -9.34 -7.41 -20.84
CA LEU A 387 -9.48 -6.78 -19.53
C LEU A 387 -8.27 -7.11 -18.62
N ILE A 388 -7.88 -8.38 -18.53
CA ILE A 388 -6.71 -8.79 -17.74
C ILE A 388 -5.44 -8.11 -18.25
N LYS A 389 -5.25 -8.07 -19.57
CA LYS A 389 -4.10 -7.38 -20.17
C LYS A 389 -4.06 -5.88 -19.87
N PHE A 390 -5.21 -5.23 -19.82
CA PHE A 390 -5.31 -3.85 -19.37
C PHE A 390 -4.86 -3.71 -17.91
N LEU A 391 -5.39 -4.55 -17.00
CA LEU A 391 -5.03 -4.55 -15.59
C LEU A 391 -3.55 -4.89 -15.35
N GLU A 392 -3.00 -5.83 -16.10
CA GLU A 392 -1.56 -6.13 -16.09
C GLU A 392 -0.70 -4.97 -16.63
N SER A 393 -1.26 -4.08 -17.43
CA SER A 393 -0.52 -2.92 -17.96
C SER A 393 -0.39 -1.78 -16.95
N LEU A 394 -1.22 -1.76 -15.94
CA LEU A 394 -1.20 -0.76 -14.84
C LEU A 394 -0.02 -1.00 -13.84
#